data_06a57e7134065dfd93460c9d218ffd8c
#
_entry.id   06a57e7134065dfd93460c9d218ffd8c
#
_cell.length_a   1.000
_cell.length_b   1.000
_cell.length_c   1.000
_cell.angle_alpha   90.00
_cell.angle_beta   90.00
_cell.angle_gamma   90.00
#
_symmetry.space_group_name_H-M   'P 1'
#
loop_
_entity.id
_entity.type
_entity.pdbx_description
1 polymer ?
#
loop_
_entity_poly.entity_id
_entity_poly.type
_entity_poly.pdbx_seq_one_letter_code
_entity_poly.pdbx_strand_id
1 'polypeptide(L)'
;NWGGSLEKRSKFLLEIVRSVRKSVGDGFPVSLKLNSADFQKGGFTHEDAIQVASWLNEEGLDLLEISGGTYEQPHLVGIDMGLNPERAEVRRESTIAREAYFLDYANDIRNVFKGPLMVTGGFRSIKGMNDALNQNACDVVGIARPFCIDPQIANKLLSKDVSETPILEKTMQVGPGWLG
;
A
#
# COMPACT_ATOMS: atom_id res chain seq x y z
N ASN A 1 -1.58 -28.71 6.25
CA ASN A 1 -0.73 -28.02 7.25
C ASN A 1 -0.48 -26.55 6.90
N TRP A 2 -0.82 -26.10 5.71
CA TRP A 2 -0.56 -24.76 5.16
C TRP A 2 -1.85 -24.01 4.78
N GLY A 3 -3.02 -24.49 5.22
CA GLY A 3 -4.31 -23.91 4.90
C GLY A 3 -5.32 -24.07 6.03
N GLY A 4 -6.47 -23.42 5.94
CA GLY A 4 -7.51 -23.40 6.95
C GLY A 4 -7.40 -22.18 7.87
N SER A 5 -7.07 -22.34 9.16
CA SER A 5 -6.97 -21.22 10.09
C SER A 5 -5.89 -20.22 9.70
N LEU A 6 -5.99 -18.99 10.18
CA LEU A 6 -5.03 -17.92 9.87
C LEU A 6 -3.61 -18.30 10.27
N GLU A 7 -3.41 -18.95 11.41
CA GLU A 7 -2.11 -19.42 11.88
C GLU A 7 -1.46 -20.40 10.88
N LYS A 8 -2.27 -21.30 10.31
CA LYS A 8 -1.78 -22.26 9.31
C LYS A 8 -1.47 -21.59 7.98
N ARG A 9 -2.30 -20.60 7.56
CA ARG A 9 -2.08 -19.84 6.33
C ARG A 9 -0.83 -18.96 6.44
N SER A 10 -0.61 -18.34 7.60
CA SER A 10 0.53 -17.44 7.87
C SER A 10 1.83 -18.21 8.17
N LYS A 11 1.75 -19.49 8.50
CA LYS A 11 2.92 -20.31 8.87
C LYS A 11 4.04 -20.23 7.82
N PHE A 12 3.69 -20.34 6.55
CA PHE A 12 4.68 -20.30 5.46
C PHE A 12 5.42 -18.96 5.42
N LEU A 13 4.69 -17.86 5.56
CA LEU A 13 5.26 -16.52 5.62
C LEU A 13 6.25 -16.36 6.79
N LEU A 14 5.81 -16.74 8.00
CA LEU A 14 6.63 -16.62 9.21
C LEU A 14 7.89 -17.50 9.14
N GLU A 15 7.77 -18.72 8.61
CA GLU A 15 8.94 -19.59 8.40
C GLU A 15 9.93 -19.02 7.38
N ILE A 16 9.44 -18.34 6.32
CA ILE A 16 10.32 -17.62 5.37
C ILE A 16 11.06 -16.49 6.08
N VAL A 17 10.35 -15.64 6.83
CA VAL A 17 10.96 -14.52 7.57
C VAL A 17 12.05 -15.02 8.52
N ARG A 18 11.77 -16.05 9.31
CA ARG A 18 12.73 -16.69 10.21
C ARG A 18 13.94 -17.24 9.46
N SER A 19 13.72 -17.94 8.35
CA SER A 19 14.78 -18.54 7.55
C SER A 19 15.67 -17.50 6.90
N VAL A 20 15.08 -16.41 6.38
CA VAL A 20 15.83 -15.28 5.81
C VAL A 20 16.67 -14.62 6.92
N ARG A 21 16.06 -14.25 8.05
CA ARG A 21 16.77 -13.65 9.19
C ARG A 21 17.95 -14.52 9.64
N LYS A 22 17.72 -15.84 9.79
CA LYS A 22 18.78 -16.77 10.15
C LYS A 22 19.93 -16.80 9.14
N SER A 23 19.63 -16.62 7.85
CA SER A 23 20.64 -16.69 6.79
C SER A 23 21.44 -15.41 6.64
N VAL A 24 20.81 -14.23 6.83
CA VAL A 24 21.45 -12.93 6.62
C VAL A 24 21.99 -12.30 7.90
N GLY A 25 21.57 -12.78 9.08
CA GLY A 25 21.93 -12.23 10.38
C GLY A 25 21.19 -10.95 10.74
N ASP A 26 21.47 -10.42 11.95
CA ASP A 26 20.74 -9.28 12.52
C ASP A 26 21.13 -7.93 11.91
N GLY A 27 22.29 -7.86 11.26
CA GLY A 27 22.79 -6.63 10.64
C GLY A 27 22.25 -6.35 9.24
N PHE A 28 21.48 -7.27 8.65
CA PHE A 28 20.93 -7.11 7.31
C PHE A 28 19.41 -6.79 7.39
N PRO A 29 18.95 -5.66 6.81
CA PRO A 29 17.54 -5.30 6.88
C PRO A 29 16.64 -6.31 6.15
N VAL A 30 15.60 -6.77 6.82
CA VAL A 30 14.56 -7.65 6.26
C VAL A 30 13.24 -6.90 6.27
N SER A 31 12.66 -6.69 5.10
CA SER A 31 11.36 -6.05 4.94
C SER A 31 10.33 -7.01 4.34
N LEU A 32 9.06 -6.72 4.61
CA LEU A 32 7.95 -7.51 4.10
C LEU A 32 6.83 -6.59 3.64
N LYS A 33 6.24 -6.90 2.49
CA LYS A 33 5.04 -6.24 1.99
C LYS A 33 3.82 -7.10 2.26
N LEU A 34 2.82 -6.52 2.94
CA LEU A 34 1.58 -7.16 3.32
C LEU A 34 0.38 -6.36 2.77
N ASN A 35 -0.63 -7.05 2.23
CA ASN A 35 -1.90 -6.39 1.94
C ASN A 35 -2.62 -6.04 3.24
N SER A 36 -3.28 -4.87 3.27
CA SER A 36 -4.18 -4.50 4.37
C SER A 36 -5.48 -5.31 4.35
N ALA A 37 -5.96 -5.64 3.16
CA ALA A 37 -7.08 -6.54 2.90
C ALA A 37 -7.15 -6.88 1.40
N ASP A 38 -7.80 -7.99 1.05
CA ASP A 38 -8.04 -8.38 -0.36
C ASP A 38 -9.32 -7.77 -0.92
N PHE A 39 -10.23 -7.30 -0.06
CA PHE A 39 -11.56 -6.76 -0.42
C PHE A 39 -12.44 -7.75 -1.17
N GLN A 40 -12.22 -9.03 -0.97
CA GLN A 40 -12.96 -10.13 -1.58
C GLN A 40 -13.63 -10.99 -0.51
N LYS A 41 -14.82 -11.49 -0.82
CA LYS A 41 -15.53 -12.42 0.08
C LYS A 41 -14.71 -13.70 0.29
N GLY A 42 -14.35 -13.97 1.55
CA GLY A 42 -13.53 -15.14 1.93
C GLY A 42 -12.04 -14.99 1.66
N GLY A 43 -11.59 -13.79 1.24
CA GLY A 43 -10.18 -13.42 1.11
C GLY A 43 -9.53 -13.05 2.45
N PHE A 44 -8.34 -12.48 2.36
CA PHE A 44 -7.61 -11.93 3.50
C PHE A 44 -8.29 -10.67 4.02
N THR A 45 -8.65 -10.65 5.29
CA THR A 45 -9.38 -9.53 5.91
C THR A 45 -8.43 -8.55 6.58
N HIS A 46 -8.96 -7.39 6.98
CA HIS A 46 -8.18 -6.40 7.74
C HIS A 46 -7.78 -6.95 9.12
N GLU A 47 -8.67 -7.67 9.78
CA GLU A 47 -8.40 -8.33 11.07
C GLU A 47 -7.31 -9.39 10.92
N ASP A 48 -7.32 -10.14 9.82
CA ASP A 48 -6.26 -11.07 9.46
C ASP A 48 -4.90 -10.33 9.33
N ALA A 49 -4.90 -9.14 8.67
CA ALA A 49 -3.69 -8.34 8.48
C ALA A 49 -3.13 -7.82 9.82
N ILE A 50 -3.99 -7.33 10.72
CA ILE A 50 -3.60 -6.90 12.07
C ILE A 50 -2.96 -8.06 12.83
N GLN A 51 -3.57 -9.24 12.80
CA GLN A 51 -3.04 -10.41 13.50
C GLN A 51 -1.70 -10.87 12.92
N VAL A 52 -1.56 -10.88 11.59
CA VAL A 52 -0.29 -11.22 10.94
C VAL A 52 0.79 -10.19 11.23
N ALA A 53 0.45 -8.90 11.25
CA ALA A 53 1.38 -7.83 11.62
C ALA A 53 1.87 -7.96 13.07
N SER A 54 1.00 -8.39 13.99
CA SER A 54 1.38 -8.69 15.38
C SER A 54 2.42 -9.81 15.44
N TRP A 55 2.21 -10.90 14.71
CA TRP A 55 3.20 -11.99 14.65
C TRP A 55 4.53 -11.55 13.99
N LEU A 56 4.46 -10.74 12.95
CA LEU A 56 5.66 -10.19 12.30
C LEU A 56 6.45 -9.26 13.21
N ASN A 57 5.78 -8.53 14.10
CA ASN A 57 6.44 -7.73 15.12
C ASN A 57 7.27 -8.60 16.10
N GLU A 58 6.76 -9.79 16.45
CA GLU A 58 7.47 -10.74 17.31
C GLU A 58 8.69 -11.36 16.59
N GLU A 59 8.67 -11.46 15.26
CA GLU A 59 9.78 -11.98 14.45
C GLU A 59 10.90 -10.96 14.22
N GLY A 60 10.77 -9.72 14.72
CA GLY A 60 11.81 -8.70 14.59
C GLY A 60 12.03 -8.23 13.15
N LEU A 61 10.95 -8.03 12.40
CA LEU A 61 10.99 -7.46 11.06
C LEU A 61 11.45 -6.00 11.09
N ASP A 62 12.36 -5.60 10.19
CA ASP A 62 12.93 -4.26 10.18
C ASP A 62 12.05 -3.21 9.50
N LEU A 63 11.19 -3.62 8.56
CA LEU A 63 10.22 -2.74 7.88
C LEU A 63 9.01 -3.56 7.45
N LEU A 64 7.83 -3.12 7.83
CA LEU A 64 6.57 -3.63 7.29
C LEU A 64 6.00 -2.63 6.28
N GLU A 65 5.83 -3.05 5.02
CA GLU A 65 5.15 -2.28 3.99
C GLU A 65 3.70 -2.71 3.90
N ILE A 66 2.78 -1.78 4.12
CA ILE A 66 1.35 -1.99 3.93
C ILE A 66 0.95 -1.51 2.54
N SER A 67 0.29 -2.39 1.81
CA SER A 67 -0.38 -2.07 0.56
C SER A 67 -1.80 -2.60 0.59
N GLY A 68 -2.61 -2.29 -0.40
CA GLY A 68 -3.98 -2.77 -0.45
C GLY A 68 -4.47 -3.02 -1.86
N GLY A 69 -5.51 -3.85 -1.93
CA GLY A 69 -6.16 -4.22 -3.16
C GLY A 69 -5.52 -5.38 -3.89
N THR A 70 -6.32 -6.01 -4.72
CA THR A 70 -5.91 -7.04 -5.67
C THR A 70 -6.22 -6.56 -7.09
N TYR A 71 -5.61 -7.19 -8.09
CA TYR A 71 -5.93 -6.91 -9.51
C TYR A 71 -7.39 -7.21 -9.86
N GLU A 72 -8.06 -8.06 -9.09
CA GLU A 72 -9.45 -8.45 -9.27
C GLU A 72 -10.45 -7.42 -8.70
N GLN A 73 -9.96 -6.43 -7.93
CA GLN A 73 -10.74 -5.31 -7.42
C GLN A 73 -10.18 -3.97 -7.94
N PRO A 74 -10.38 -3.65 -9.24
CA PRO A 74 -9.80 -2.49 -9.89
C PRO A 74 -10.31 -1.15 -9.35
N HIS A 75 -11.41 -1.13 -8.59
CA HIS A 75 -11.93 0.08 -7.94
C HIS A 75 -10.92 0.77 -7.02
N LEU A 76 -10.04 0.00 -6.36
CA LEU A 76 -8.96 0.53 -5.51
C LEU A 76 -7.77 1.06 -6.32
N VAL A 77 -7.60 0.61 -7.56
CA VAL A 77 -6.54 1.09 -8.47
C VAL A 77 -6.98 2.35 -9.23
N GLY A 78 -8.25 2.77 -9.08
CA GLY A 78 -8.77 3.98 -9.75
C GLY A 78 -9.00 3.80 -11.25
N ILE A 79 -9.04 2.57 -11.74
CA ILE A 79 -9.45 2.27 -13.12
C ILE A 79 -10.97 2.22 -13.12
N ASP A 80 -11.59 3.39 -13.32
CA ASP A 80 -13.00 3.46 -13.69
C ASP A 80 -13.07 3.40 -15.23
N MET A 81 -13.58 2.31 -15.76
CA MET A 81 -13.87 2.17 -17.21
C MET A 81 -15.09 3.01 -17.62
N GLY A 82 -15.46 4.03 -16.88
CA GLY A 82 -16.67 4.82 -17.04
C GLY A 82 -16.51 6.05 -17.92
N LEU A 83 -17.26 6.09 -18.92
CA LEU A 83 -17.51 7.02 -20.02
C LEU A 83 -18.20 8.36 -19.61
N ASN A 84 -17.98 8.95 -18.42
CA ASN A 84 -18.73 10.15 -18.02
C ASN A 84 -17.85 11.29 -17.51
N PRO A 85 -17.82 12.48 -18.18
CA PRO A 85 -17.00 13.64 -17.83
C PRO A 85 -17.37 14.37 -16.53
N GLU A 86 -18.59 14.24 -16.04
CA GLU A 86 -19.06 14.90 -14.80
C GLU A 86 -18.44 14.36 -13.51
N ARG A 87 -17.63 13.30 -13.60
CA ARG A 87 -16.98 12.62 -12.48
C ARG A 87 -15.62 13.20 -12.05
N ALA A 88 -15.15 14.30 -12.60
CA ALA A 88 -13.83 14.85 -12.23
C ALA A 88 -13.81 15.40 -10.79
N GLU A 89 -14.91 15.93 -10.28
CA GLU A 89 -15.05 16.38 -8.89
C GLU A 89 -15.17 15.19 -7.93
N VAL A 90 -15.99 14.21 -8.27
CA VAL A 90 -16.13 12.94 -7.53
C VAL A 90 -14.78 12.18 -7.46
N ARG A 91 -13.89 12.35 -8.44
CA ARG A 91 -12.53 11.77 -8.44
C ARG A 91 -11.59 12.44 -7.45
N ARG A 92 -11.70 13.74 -7.20
CA ARG A 92 -10.90 14.43 -6.17
C ARG A 92 -11.30 13.95 -4.77
N GLU A 93 -12.59 13.90 -4.48
CA GLU A 93 -13.11 13.37 -3.22
C GLU A 93 -12.74 11.91 -3.01
N SER A 94 -12.81 11.07 -4.07
CA SER A 94 -12.41 9.66 -3.99
C SER A 94 -10.89 9.47 -3.82
N THR A 95 -10.06 10.43 -4.22
CA THR A 95 -8.60 10.38 -4.00
C THR A 95 -8.28 10.73 -2.56
N ILE A 96 -8.89 11.78 -2.02
CA ILE A 96 -8.78 12.17 -0.61
C ILE A 96 -9.30 11.05 0.29
N ALA A 97 -10.44 10.46 -0.06
CA ALA A 97 -11.00 9.33 0.67
C ALA A 97 -10.09 8.09 0.66
N ARG A 98 -9.37 7.84 -0.43
CA ARG A 98 -8.39 6.74 -0.53
C ARG A 98 -7.12 7.01 0.27
N GLU A 99 -6.59 8.23 0.24
CA GLU A 99 -5.49 8.61 1.12
C GLU A 99 -5.88 8.41 2.58
N ALA A 100 -7.06 8.88 3.01
CA ALA A 100 -7.60 8.68 4.34
C ALA A 100 -7.79 7.19 4.70
N TYR A 101 -8.33 6.41 3.78
CA TYR A 101 -8.61 4.99 4.00
C TYR A 101 -7.35 4.16 4.31
N PHE A 102 -6.27 4.35 3.56
CA PHE A 102 -5.00 3.67 3.83
C PHE A 102 -4.38 4.11 5.15
N LEU A 103 -4.62 5.35 5.58
CA LEU A 103 -4.15 5.85 6.86
C LEU A 103 -4.87 5.18 8.03
N ASP A 104 -6.19 4.94 7.94
CA ASP A 104 -6.95 4.22 8.97
C ASP A 104 -6.40 2.80 9.15
N TYR A 105 -6.18 2.07 8.05
CA TYR A 105 -5.57 0.73 8.10
C TYR A 105 -4.16 0.75 8.67
N ALA A 106 -3.35 1.76 8.31
CA ALA A 106 -2.01 1.91 8.84
C ALA A 106 -2.01 2.19 10.34
N ASN A 107 -2.95 3.00 10.85
CA ASN A 107 -3.10 3.27 12.27
C ASN A 107 -3.43 2.00 13.07
N ASP A 108 -4.32 1.15 12.56
CA ASP A 108 -4.63 -0.13 13.22
C ASP A 108 -3.42 -1.07 13.26
N ILE A 109 -2.67 -1.16 12.16
CA ILE A 109 -1.43 -1.93 12.10
C ILE A 109 -0.36 -1.34 13.04
N ARG A 110 -0.25 0.01 13.13
CA ARG A 110 0.67 0.69 14.04
C ARG A 110 0.44 0.33 15.52
N ASN A 111 -0.80 -0.01 15.90
CA ASN A 111 -1.10 -0.41 17.26
C ASN A 111 -0.42 -1.74 17.65
N VAL A 112 -0.18 -2.63 16.70
CA VAL A 112 0.38 -3.97 16.91
C VAL A 112 1.81 -4.14 16.39
N PHE A 113 2.22 -3.38 15.36
CA PHE A 113 3.58 -3.38 14.80
C PHE A 113 4.35 -2.14 15.27
N LYS A 114 5.46 -2.34 15.98
CA LYS A 114 6.24 -1.26 16.61
C LYS A 114 7.47 -0.84 15.81
N GLY A 115 7.85 -1.64 14.82
CA GLY A 115 8.94 -1.32 13.89
C GLY A 115 8.56 -0.24 12.88
N PRO A 116 9.49 0.13 11.99
CA PRO A 116 9.23 1.04 10.88
C PRO A 116 8.10 0.54 9.99
N LEU A 117 7.15 1.43 9.68
CA LEU A 117 5.97 1.15 8.86
C LEU A 117 6.00 1.99 7.58
N MET A 118 5.88 1.34 6.44
CA MET A 118 5.74 1.98 5.14
C MET A 118 4.32 1.78 4.63
N VAL A 119 3.72 2.83 4.11
CA VAL A 119 2.42 2.75 3.43
C VAL A 119 2.61 3.06 1.95
N THR A 120 2.23 2.11 1.10
CA THR A 120 2.36 2.22 -0.35
C THR A 120 0.99 2.21 -1.02
N GLY A 121 0.73 3.27 -1.77
CA GLY A 121 -0.51 3.44 -2.54
C GLY A 121 -1.38 4.60 -2.03
N GLY A 122 -2.23 5.10 -2.91
CA GLY A 122 -3.14 6.21 -2.59
C GLY A 122 -2.50 7.59 -2.64
N PHE A 123 -1.29 7.77 -2.18
CA PHE A 123 -0.63 9.06 -2.09
C PHE A 123 -0.46 9.75 -3.45
N ARG A 124 -0.91 11.02 -3.51
CA ARG A 124 -0.86 11.86 -4.71
C ARG A 124 -0.27 13.23 -4.44
N SER A 125 -0.39 13.76 -3.23
CA SER A 125 0.01 15.11 -2.88
C SER A 125 1.08 15.13 -1.78
N ILE A 126 1.96 16.14 -1.80
CA ILE A 126 2.90 16.40 -0.69
C ILE A 126 2.14 16.59 0.62
N LYS A 127 0.97 17.24 0.56
CA LYS A 127 0.13 17.45 1.74
C LYS A 127 -0.30 16.12 2.35
N GLY A 128 -0.88 15.21 1.57
CA GLY A 128 -1.32 13.89 2.05
C GLY A 128 -0.14 13.05 2.60
N MET A 129 1.01 13.11 1.93
CA MET A 129 2.23 12.44 2.39
C MET A 129 2.71 13.00 3.75
N ASN A 130 2.76 14.33 3.89
CA ASN A 130 3.15 14.97 5.15
C ASN A 130 2.13 14.73 6.27
N ASP A 131 0.84 14.76 5.96
CA ASP A 131 -0.21 14.48 6.94
C ASP A 131 -0.05 13.06 7.51
N ALA A 132 0.26 12.06 6.66
CA ALA A 132 0.51 10.68 7.07
C ALA A 132 1.71 10.56 8.02
N LEU A 133 2.83 11.21 7.68
CA LEU A 133 4.03 11.22 8.50
C LEU A 133 3.81 11.96 9.84
N ASN A 134 3.18 13.14 9.79
CA ASN A 134 2.93 13.98 10.97
C ASN A 134 1.95 13.33 11.96
N GLN A 135 1.00 12.55 11.47
CA GLN A 135 0.05 11.79 12.29
C GLN A 135 0.65 10.47 12.81
N ASN A 136 1.90 10.18 12.49
CA ASN A 136 2.58 8.92 12.83
C ASN A 136 1.85 7.67 12.28
N ALA A 137 1.09 7.83 11.20
CA ALA A 137 0.42 6.71 10.53
C ALA A 137 1.43 5.82 9.79
N CYS A 138 2.53 6.39 9.32
CA CYS A 138 3.66 5.66 8.75
C CYS A 138 4.97 6.43 8.98
N ASP A 139 6.10 5.72 8.80
CA ASP A 139 7.44 6.30 8.84
C ASP A 139 7.98 6.55 7.42
N VAL A 140 7.47 5.80 6.44
CA VAL A 140 7.88 5.86 5.05
C VAL A 140 6.66 5.89 4.14
N VAL A 141 6.66 6.82 3.19
CA VAL A 141 5.63 6.90 2.14
C VAL A 141 6.11 6.18 0.89
N GLY A 142 5.31 5.23 0.39
CA GLY A 142 5.57 4.50 -0.85
C GLY A 142 4.71 5.02 -2.01
N ILE A 143 5.36 5.27 -3.14
CA ILE A 143 4.71 5.57 -4.42
C ILE A 143 5.29 4.65 -5.51
N ALA A 144 4.46 4.20 -6.44
CA ALA A 144 4.91 3.30 -7.51
C ALA A 144 4.56 3.85 -8.90
N ARG A 145 3.28 3.93 -9.27
CA ARG A 145 2.81 4.35 -10.60
C ARG A 145 3.36 5.71 -11.08
N PRO A 146 3.53 6.74 -10.22
CA PRO A 146 4.12 8.00 -10.65
C PRO A 146 5.52 7.86 -11.24
N PHE A 147 6.33 6.90 -10.78
CA PHE A 147 7.66 6.64 -11.34
C PHE A 147 7.62 6.09 -12.77
N CYS A 148 6.52 5.46 -13.17
CA CYS A 148 6.35 4.99 -14.56
C CYS A 148 6.20 6.17 -15.55
N ILE A 149 5.78 7.35 -15.05
CA ILE A 149 5.62 8.57 -15.86
C ILE A 149 6.88 9.43 -15.75
N ASP A 150 7.36 9.63 -14.54
CA ASP A 150 8.48 10.49 -14.22
C ASP A 150 9.42 9.81 -13.22
N PRO A 151 10.56 9.27 -13.69
CA PRO A 151 11.56 8.64 -12.80
C PRO A 151 12.17 9.60 -11.78
N GLN A 152 12.05 10.92 -11.96
CA GLN A 152 12.55 11.95 -11.05
C GLN A 152 11.49 12.48 -10.09
N ILE A 153 10.30 11.87 -10.07
CA ILE A 153 9.16 12.41 -9.31
C ILE A 153 9.47 12.57 -7.82
N ALA A 154 10.18 11.64 -7.20
CA ALA A 154 10.55 11.75 -5.78
C ALA A 154 11.42 12.99 -5.53
N ASN A 155 12.44 13.23 -6.35
CA ASN A 155 13.30 14.40 -6.25
C ASN A 155 12.50 15.69 -6.41
N LYS A 156 11.60 15.74 -7.40
CA LYS A 156 10.74 16.92 -7.64
C LYS A 156 9.76 17.20 -6.50
N LEU A 157 9.22 16.16 -5.86
CA LEU A 157 8.39 16.32 -4.66
C LEU A 157 9.21 16.82 -3.48
N LEU A 158 10.42 16.28 -3.26
CA LEU A 158 11.29 16.68 -2.16
C LEU A 158 11.82 18.12 -2.34
N SER A 159 12.16 18.53 -3.56
CA SER A 159 12.57 19.91 -3.88
C SER A 159 11.40 20.88 -3.93
N LYS A 160 10.16 20.41 -3.88
CA LYS A 160 8.91 21.17 -4.03
C LYS A 160 8.73 21.81 -5.43
N ASP A 161 9.41 21.27 -6.44
CA ASP A 161 9.21 21.69 -7.84
C ASP A 161 7.81 21.30 -8.34
N VAL A 162 7.24 20.27 -7.75
CA VAL A 162 5.85 19.86 -7.93
C VAL A 162 5.19 19.60 -6.57
N SER A 163 3.89 19.86 -6.45
CA SER A 163 3.10 19.61 -5.24
C SER A 163 2.35 18.27 -5.27
N GLU A 164 2.20 17.68 -6.45
CA GLU A 164 1.42 16.47 -6.68
C GLU A 164 2.13 15.54 -7.67
N THR A 165 1.83 14.25 -7.55
CA THR A 165 2.30 13.24 -8.50
C THR A 165 1.48 13.28 -9.80
N PRO A 166 2.09 12.94 -10.96
CA PRO A 166 1.34 12.80 -12.20
C PRO A 166 0.29 11.69 -12.08
N ILE A 167 -0.84 11.87 -12.76
CA ILE A 167 -1.95 10.92 -12.78
C ILE A 167 -1.87 10.10 -14.06
N LEU A 168 -1.45 8.85 -13.95
CA LEU A 168 -1.27 7.93 -15.08
C LEU A 168 -2.56 7.73 -15.87
N GLU A 169 -3.67 7.63 -15.16
CA GLU A 169 -5.01 7.41 -15.72
C GLU A 169 -5.47 8.52 -16.67
N LYS A 170 -4.89 9.72 -16.56
CA LYS A 170 -5.14 10.84 -17.50
C LYS A 170 -4.30 10.75 -18.78
N THR A 171 -3.18 10.03 -18.73
CA THR A 171 -2.27 9.88 -19.87
C THR A 171 -2.54 8.63 -20.70
N MET A 172 -3.19 7.62 -20.12
CA MET A 172 -3.63 6.43 -20.82
C MET A 172 -4.97 6.71 -21.51
N GLN A 173 -4.93 7.28 -22.71
CA GLN A 173 -6.05 7.19 -23.62
C GLN A 173 -6.07 5.75 -24.17
N VAL A 174 -6.90 4.91 -23.56
CA VAL A 174 -7.23 3.60 -24.13
C VAL A 174 -8.13 3.90 -25.34
N GLY A 175 -7.56 3.90 -26.53
CA GLY A 175 -8.32 4.00 -27.77
C GLY A 175 -9.25 2.78 -27.93
N PRO A 176 -10.35 2.90 -28.66
CA PRO A 176 -11.36 1.83 -28.80
C PRO A 176 -10.89 0.55 -29.51
N GLY A 177 -9.60 0.41 -29.76
CA GLY A 177 -8.99 -0.74 -30.45
C GLY A 177 -8.38 -1.83 -29.57
N TRP A 178 -8.50 -1.75 -28.23
CA TRP A 178 -7.85 -2.71 -27.31
C TRP A 178 -8.83 -3.71 -26.66
N LEU A 179 -10.07 -3.72 -27.12
CA LEU A 179 -11.11 -4.69 -26.71
C LEU A 179 -11.62 -5.43 -27.97
N GLY A 180 -10.72 -5.99 -28.75
CA GLY A 180 -11.02 -6.90 -29.84
C GLY A 180 -10.51 -8.29 -29.55
#